data_dbacd13b7cbd08b700acde3b912a2bff
#
_entry.id   dbacd13b7cbd08b700acde3b912a2bff
#
_cell.length_a   1.000
_cell.length_b   1.000
_cell.length_c   1.000
_cell.angle_alpha   90.00
_cell.angle_beta   90.00
_cell.angle_gamma   90.00
#
_symmetry.space_group_name_H-M   'P 1'
#
loop_
_entity.id
_entity.type
_entity.pdbx_description
1 polymer ?
#
loop_
_entity_poly.entity_id
_entity_poly.type
_entity_poly.pdbx_seq_one_letter_code
_entity_poly.pdbx_strand_id
1 'polypeptide(L)'
;MEIVVRNALDPDIQAISALHHHSRERLSQFIPAGLGEGFLSERELQQDAELFREQLADEDSMLLVAEIDGQFCGFLSAAVQPYEDDLLHSPYLTVEFLEVTPDMSGRGVGSALLQAVEACARERGIRNIDLSVWQGNPRAQSLYARLGYAPLEIRMYKLLD
;
A
#
# COMPACT_ATOMS: atom_id res chain seq x y z
N MET A 1 -10.30 -8.36 -20.32
CA MET A 1 -9.72 -8.62 -18.98
C MET A 1 -10.23 -7.52 -18.08
N GLU A 2 -11.19 -7.83 -17.25
CA GLU A 2 -11.81 -6.90 -16.31
C GLU A 2 -11.13 -7.03 -14.94
N ILE A 3 -10.74 -5.90 -14.36
CA ILE A 3 -10.21 -5.87 -13.00
C ILE A 3 -11.35 -5.51 -12.07
N VAL A 4 -11.67 -6.40 -11.14
CA VAL A 4 -12.67 -6.17 -10.10
C VAL A 4 -11.95 -5.81 -8.81
N VAL A 5 -12.31 -4.67 -8.20
CA VAL A 5 -11.81 -4.26 -6.89
C VAL A 5 -12.95 -4.33 -5.90
N ARG A 6 -12.72 -4.95 -4.77
CA ARG A 6 -13.68 -5.11 -3.67
C ARG A 6 -13.02 -4.99 -2.30
N ASN A 7 -13.81 -4.83 -1.26
CA ASN A 7 -13.32 -4.98 0.10
C ASN A 7 -12.79 -6.40 0.32
N ALA A 8 -11.70 -6.50 1.06
CA ALA A 8 -11.17 -7.78 1.50
C ALA A 8 -12.13 -8.46 2.49
N LEU A 9 -12.07 -9.77 2.52
CA LEU A 9 -12.77 -10.63 3.48
C LEU A 9 -11.75 -11.52 4.19
N ASP A 10 -12.14 -12.12 5.32
CA ASP A 10 -11.22 -12.99 6.08
C ASP A 10 -10.53 -14.09 5.24
N PRO A 11 -11.18 -14.75 4.27
CA PRO A 11 -10.50 -15.70 3.39
C PRO A 11 -9.37 -15.11 2.53
N ASP A 12 -9.36 -13.80 2.27
CA ASP A 12 -8.33 -13.14 1.46
C ASP A 12 -7.03 -12.94 2.24
N ILE A 13 -7.08 -12.97 3.57
CA ILE A 13 -5.94 -12.68 4.45
C ILE A 13 -4.74 -13.55 4.14
N GLN A 14 -4.95 -14.82 3.80
CA GLN A 14 -3.86 -15.72 3.45
C GLN A 14 -3.12 -15.24 2.17
N ALA A 15 -3.85 -14.86 1.14
CA ALA A 15 -3.27 -14.38 -0.12
C ALA A 15 -2.59 -13.02 0.06
N ILE A 16 -3.21 -12.11 0.82
CA ILE A 16 -2.67 -10.79 1.17
C ILE A 16 -1.34 -10.95 1.92
N SER A 17 -1.33 -11.75 2.99
CA SER A 17 -0.14 -11.97 3.82
C SER A 17 1.00 -12.61 3.05
N ALA A 18 0.69 -13.60 2.20
CA ALA A 18 1.69 -14.24 1.35
C ALA A 18 2.32 -13.27 0.35
N LEU A 19 1.50 -12.41 -0.29
CA LEU A 19 2.00 -11.39 -1.20
C LEU A 19 2.84 -10.35 -0.47
N HIS A 20 2.38 -9.87 0.69
CA HIS A 20 3.11 -8.91 1.50
C HIS A 20 4.47 -9.45 1.95
N HIS A 21 4.51 -10.67 2.45
CA HIS A 21 5.75 -11.32 2.86
C HIS A 21 6.78 -11.38 1.72
N HIS A 22 6.36 -11.81 0.53
CA HIS A 22 7.22 -11.84 -0.65
C HIS A 22 7.63 -10.44 -1.14
N SER A 23 6.74 -9.46 -0.99
CA SER A 23 7.03 -8.09 -1.43
C SER A 23 8.10 -7.43 -0.59
N ARG A 24 8.22 -7.75 0.69
CA ARG A 24 9.29 -7.24 1.55
C ARG A 24 10.67 -7.57 1.02
N GLU A 25 10.88 -8.81 0.57
CA GLU A 25 12.16 -9.21 -0.06
C GLU A 25 12.44 -8.39 -1.32
N ARG A 26 11.44 -8.19 -2.17
CA ARG A 26 11.59 -7.39 -3.40
C ARG A 26 11.84 -5.92 -3.13
N LEU A 27 11.21 -5.37 -2.10
CA LEU A 27 11.35 -3.95 -1.72
C LEU A 27 12.71 -3.68 -1.07
N SER A 28 13.35 -4.68 -0.47
CA SER A 28 14.67 -4.53 0.15
C SER A 28 15.74 -3.99 -0.80
N GLN A 29 15.63 -4.28 -2.10
CA GLN A 29 16.54 -3.76 -3.12
C GLN A 29 16.52 -2.22 -3.24
N PHE A 30 15.45 -1.56 -2.79
CA PHE A 30 15.31 -0.11 -2.82
C PHE A 30 15.83 0.58 -1.55
N ILE A 31 16.16 -0.20 -0.52
CA ILE A 31 16.70 0.32 0.73
C ILE A 31 18.19 0.64 0.52
N PRO A 32 18.64 1.84 0.85
CA PRO A 32 20.03 2.18 0.74
C PRO A 32 20.93 1.28 1.61
N ALA A 33 22.13 0.97 1.10
CA ALA A 33 23.11 0.17 1.81
C ALA A 33 23.41 0.76 3.20
N GLY A 34 23.48 -0.09 4.23
CA GLY A 34 23.71 0.30 5.61
C GLY A 34 22.46 0.74 6.38
N LEU A 35 21.29 0.73 5.70
CA LEU A 35 19.99 0.90 6.34
C LEU A 35 19.18 -0.40 6.28
N GLY A 36 18.13 -0.47 7.08
CA GLY A 36 17.11 -1.52 6.93
C GLY A 36 17.45 -2.86 7.56
N GLU A 37 18.41 -2.96 8.48
CA GLU A 37 18.69 -4.22 9.21
C GLU A 37 17.44 -4.81 9.86
N GLY A 38 16.51 -3.96 10.34
CA GLY A 38 15.21 -4.38 10.89
C GLY A 38 14.10 -4.59 9.84
N PHE A 39 14.30 -4.15 8.60
CA PHE A 39 13.27 -4.26 7.55
C PHE A 39 13.07 -5.71 7.10
N LEU A 40 14.16 -6.47 7.05
CA LEU A 40 14.17 -7.90 6.74
C LEU A 40 14.19 -8.79 7.99
N SER A 41 14.02 -8.19 9.20
CA SER A 41 13.90 -9.01 10.40
C SER A 41 12.82 -10.07 10.17
N GLU A 42 13.08 -11.28 10.68
CA GLU A 42 12.19 -12.45 10.54
C GLU A 42 10.79 -12.14 11.12
N ARG A 43 9.98 -11.44 10.33
CA ARG A 43 8.57 -11.32 10.60
C ARG A 43 7.92 -12.57 10.03
N GLU A 44 7.32 -13.35 10.89
CA GLU A 44 6.64 -14.57 10.48
C GLU A 44 5.39 -14.22 9.66
N LEU A 45 5.07 -15.05 8.67
CA LEU A 45 3.85 -14.91 7.86
C LEU A 45 2.58 -14.79 8.73
N GLN A 46 2.58 -15.41 9.90
CA GLN A 46 1.49 -15.33 10.86
C GLN A 46 1.31 -13.92 11.43
N GLN A 47 2.40 -13.18 11.70
CA GLN A 47 2.34 -11.78 12.16
C GLN A 47 1.77 -10.85 11.08
N ASP A 48 2.08 -11.13 9.81
CA ASP A 48 1.48 -10.38 8.70
C ASP A 48 -0.02 -10.67 8.61
N ALA A 49 -0.45 -11.91 8.83
CA ALA A 49 -1.87 -12.27 8.85
C ALA A 49 -2.63 -11.63 10.02
N GLU A 50 -2.02 -11.51 11.19
CA GLU A 50 -2.59 -10.82 12.34
C GLU A 50 -2.77 -9.33 12.06
N LEU A 51 -1.75 -8.67 11.50
CA LEU A 51 -1.82 -7.26 11.08
C LEU A 51 -3.02 -7.00 10.16
N PHE A 52 -3.19 -7.81 9.11
CA PHE A 52 -4.27 -7.61 8.15
C PHE A 52 -5.66 -7.97 8.71
N ARG A 53 -5.76 -8.89 9.67
CA ARG A 53 -7.02 -9.12 10.40
C ARG A 53 -7.40 -7.95 11.29
N GLU A 54 -6.43 -7.33 11.96
CA GLU A 54 -6.65 -6.11 12.73
C GLU A 54 -7.15 -4.99 11.83
N GLN A 55 -6.53 -4.78 10.68
CA GLN A 55 -6.99 -3.79 9.70
C GLN A 55 -8.38 -4.10 9.15
N LEU A 56 -8.71 -5.38 8.92
CA LEU A 56 -10.03 -5.79 8.45
C LEU A 56 -11.14 -5.50 9.48
N ALA A 57 -10.81 -5.53 10.77
CA ALA A 57 -11.73 -5.27 11.87
C ALA A 57 -11.83 -3.77 12.24
N ASP A 58 -10.94 -2.94 11.75
CA ASP A 58 -10.86 -1.51 12.08
C ASP A 58 -11.70 -0.68 11.08
N GLU A 59 -12.64 0.12 11.59
CA GLU A 59 -13.52 0.97 10.78
C GLU A 59 -12.79 2.13 10.09
N ASP A 60 -11.65 2.55 10.62
CA ASP A 60 -10.80 3.58 10.05
C ASP A 60 -9.80 3.03 9.02
N SER A 61 -9.73 1.72 8.87
CA SER A 61 -8.91 1.05 7.86
C SER A 61 -9.72 0.68 6.62
N MET A 62 -9.03 0.62 5.49
CA MET A 62 -9.55 0.14 4.20
C MET A 62 -8.63 -0.94 3.68
N LEU A 63 -9.10 -2.15 3.58
CA LEU A 63 -8.37 -3.25 2.97
C LEU A 63 -9.11 -3.72 1.71
N LEU A 64 -8.52 -3.44 0.55
CA LEU A 64 -9.09 -3.74 -0.76
C LEU A 64 -8.29 -4.84 -1.45
N VAL A 65 -8.98 -5.70 -2.19
CA VAL A 65 -8.35 -6.70 -3.06
C VAL A 65 -8.78 -6.47 -4.50
N ALA A 66 -7.87 -6.78 -5.43
CA ALA A 66 -8.12 -6.79 -6.86
C ALA A 66 -8.11 -8.22 -7.39
N GLU A 67 -9.06 -8.53 -8.24
CA GLU A 67 -9.23 -9.82 -8.89
C GLU A 67 -9.35 -9.68 -10.40
N ILE A 68 -8.87 -10.68 -11.12
CA ILE A 68 -9.09 -10.87 -12.56
C ILE A 68 -9.60 -12.30 -12.73
N ASP A 69 -10.77 -12.46 -13.34
CA ASP A 69 -11.43 -13.75 -13.55
C ASP A 69 -11.55 -14.56 -12.24
N GLY A 70 -11.81 -13.86 -11.11
CA GLY A 70 -11.94 -14.43 -9.77
C GLY A 70 -10.62 -14.84 -9.12
N GLN A 71 -9.47 -14.49 -9.71
CA GLN A 71 -8.15 -14.77 -9.15
C GLN A 71 -7.58 -13.51 -8.50
N PHE A 72 -7.07 -13.66 -7.28
CA PHE A 72 -6.37 -12.61 -6.55
C PHE A 72 -5.15 -12.10 -7.31
N CYS A 73 -5.08 -10.79 -7.52
CA CYS A 73 -4.03 -10.12 -8.29
C CYS A 73 -3.24 -9.07 -7.52
N GLY A 74 -3.74 -8.66 -6.35
CA GLY A 74 -3.09 -7.64 -5.54
C GLY A 74 -4.02 -7.09 -4.47
N PHE A 75 -3.48 -6.23 -3.62
CA PHE A 75 -4.24 -5.57 -2.57
C PHE A 75 -3.74 -4.15 -2.31
N LEU A 76 -4.57 -3.38 -1.64
CA LEU A 76 -4.25 -2.07 -1.07
C LEU A 76 -4.73 -2.01 0.36
N SER A 77 -3.88 -1.54 1.26
CA SER A 77 -4.21 -1.18 2.62
C SER A 77 -4.04 0.32 2.81
N ALA A 78 -5.03 0.95 3.43
CA ALA A 78 -5.00 2.36 3.78
C ALA A 78 -5.70 2.59 5.12
N ALA A 79 -5.29 3.61 5.86
CA ALA A 79 -5.90 3.99 7.13
C ALA A 79 -6.21 5.49 7.18
N VAL A 80 -7.34 5.82 7.81
CA VAL A 80 -7.71 7.21 8.10
C VAL A 80 -6.85 7.73 9.23
N GLN A 81 -6.21 8.87 9.02
CA GLN A 81 -5.40 9.55 10.02
C GLN A 81 -6.22 10.65 10.68
N PRO A 82 -6.55 10.50 11.98
CA PRO A 82 -7.34 11.49 12.70
C PRO A 82 -6.54 12.71 13.17
N TYR A 83 -5.21 12.64 13.03
CA TYR A 83 -4.32 13.68 13.54
C TYR A 83 -4.33 14.91 12.65
N GLU A 84 -4.26 16.08 13.27
CA GLU A 84 -3.95 17.30 12.56
C GLU A 84 -2.52 17.21 12.04
N ASP A 85 -2.38 17.37 10.73
CA ASP A 85 -1.11 17.52 10.06
C ASP A 85 -1.04 18.97 9.55
N ASP A 86 0.10 19.64 9.70
CA ASP A 86 0.25 21.03 9.29
C ASP A 86 0.13 21.23 7.76
N LEU A 87 0.30 20.15 6.99
CA LEU A 87 0.28 20.16 5.53
C LEU A 87 -1.01 19.58 4.94
N LEU A 88 -1.62 18.61 5.64
CA LEU A 88 -2.79 17.90 5.16
C LEU A 88 -4.03 18.30 5.98
N HIS A 89 -5.15 18.49 5.31
CA HIS A 89 -6.42 18.71 6.00
C HIS A 89 -6.90 17.41 6.64
N SER A 90 -7.12 17.42 7.94
CA SER A 90 -7.65 16.29 8.68
C SER A 90 -9.18 16.17 8.52
N PRO A 91 -9.73 14.94 8.43
CA PRO A 91 -8.99 13.69 8.33
C PRO A 91 -8.36 13.50 6.94
N TYR A 92 -7.24 12.81 6.88
CA TYR A 92 -6.62 12.37 5.63
C TYR A 92 -6.41 10.86 5.61
N LEU A 93 -6.16 10.28 4.43
CA LEU A 93 -5.97 8.86 4.25
C LEU A 93 -4.51 8.57 3.90
N THR A 94 -3.88 7.65 4.61
CA THR A 94 -2.55 7.14 4.28
C THR A 94 -2.66 5.78 3.61
N VAL A 95 -2.15 5.64 2.39
CA VAL A 95 -1.95 4.32 1.76
C VAL A 95 -0.70 3.69 2.36
N GLU A 96 -0.88 2.62 3.10
CA GLU A 96 0.19 1.93 3.81
C GLU A 96 0.87 0.88 2.92
N PHE A 97 0.06 0.10 2.20
CA PHE A 97 0.54 -0.94 1.30
C PHE A 97 -0.22 -0.90 -0.02
N LEU A 98 0.51 -1.04 -1.12
CA LEU A 98 -0.02 -1.26 -2.45
C LEU A 98 0.84 -2.31 -3.15
N GLU A 99 0.30 -3.49 -3.31
CA GLU A 99 1.04 -4.62 -3.81
C GLU A 99 0.27 -5.38 -4.89
N VAL A 100 0.97 -5.75 -5.92
CA VAL A 100 0.44 -6.49 -7.08
C VAL A 100 1.30 -7.72 -7.30
N THR A 101 0.66 -8.84 -7.61
CA THR A 101 1.38 -10.08 -7.92
C THR A 101 2.32 -9.87 -9.12
N PRO A 102 3.50 -10.51 -9.14
CA PRO A 102 4.51 -10.25 -10.16
C PRO A 102 4.02 -10.44 -11.60
N ASP A 103 3.22 -11.47 -11.85
CA ASP A 103 2.63 -11.85 -13.14
C ASP A 103 1.58 -10.86 -13.64
N MET A 104 0.92 -10.12 -12.71
CA MET A 104 -0.08 -9.09 -13.03
C MET A 104 0.50 -7.67 -13.05
N SER A 105 1.80 -7.56 -12.84
CA SER A 105 2.49 -6.29 -12.83
C SER A 105 2.42 -5.59 -14.19
N GLY A 106 2.06 -4.28 -14.23
CA GLY A 106 1.92 -3.49 -15.48
C GLY A 106 0.58 -3.64 -16.20
N ARG A 107 -0.35 -4.40 -15.64
CA ARG A 107 -1.68 -4.64 -16.24
C ARG A 107 -2.78 -3.72 -15.71
N GLY A 108 -2.42 -2.67 -14.98
CA GLY A 108 -3.39 -1.68 -14.47
C GLY A 108 -3.95 -1.98 -13.08
N VAL A 109 -3.61 -3.12 -12.45
CA VAL A 109 -4.12 -3.52 -11.13
C VAL A 109 -3.87 -2.46 -10.06
N GLY A 110 -2.64 -1.95 -9.96
CA GLY A 110 -2.31 -0.89 -8.98
C GLY A 110 -3.08 0.41 -9.22
N SER A 111 -3.33 0.76 -10.48
CA SER A 111 -4.16 1.93 -10.81
C SER A 111 -5.62 1.72 -10.38
N ALA A 112 -6.17 0.54 -10.61
CA ALA A 112 -7.54 0.22 -10.22
C ALA A 112 -7.72 0.26 -8.69
N LEU A 113 -6.76 -0.29 -7.93
CA LEU A 113 -6.76 -0.24 -6.46
C LEU A 113 -6.70 1.20 -5.94
N LEU A 114 -5.81 2.04 -6.48
CA LEU A 114 -5.71 3.45 -6.09
C LEU A 114 -6.98 4.23 -6.42
N GLN A 115 -7.55 4.05 -7.61
CA GLN A 115 -8.81 4.70 -7.99
C GLN A 115 -9.96 4.26 -7.08
N ALA A 116 -10.01 3.00 -6.66
CA ALA A 116 -11.02 2.51 -5.73
C ALA A 116 -10.88 3.15 -4.34
N VAL A 117 -9.67 3.21 -3.78
CA VAL A 117 -9.46 3.87 -2.48
C VAL A 117 -9.73 5.37 -2.53
N GLU A 118 -9.41 6.04 -3.64
CA GLU A 118 -9.76 7.44 -3.86
C GLU A 118 -11.28 7.66 -3.89
N ALA A 119 -12.04 6.75 -4.50
CA ALA A 119 -13.50 6.81 -4.49
C ALA A 119 -14.05 6.66 -3.07
N CYS A 120 -13.57 5.66 -2.31
CA CYS A 120 -13.94 5.47 -0.91
C CYS A 120 -13.58 6.70 -0.04
N ALA A 121 -12.43 7.31 -0.25
CA ALA A 121 -12.03 8.52 0.46
C ALA A 121 -13.01 9.68 0.19
N ARG A 122 -13.39 9.90 -1.07
CA ARG A 122 -14.37 10.95 -1.45
C ARG A 122 -15.73 10.71 -0.81
N GLU A 123 -16.21 9.47 -0.77
CA GLU A 123 -17.47 9.09 -0.12
C GLU A 123 -17.46 9.39 1.39
N ARG A 124 -16.29 9.26 2.04
CA ARG A 124 -16.07 9.62 3.45
C ARG A 124 -15.78 11.11 3.68
N GLY A 125 -15.78 11.92 2.63
CA GLY A 125 -15.46 13.36 2.72
C GLY A 125 -13.98 13.65 2.95
N ILE A 126 -13.11 12.67 2.79
CA ILE A 126 -11.66 12.82 2.92
C ILE A 126 -11.10 13.46 1.64
N ARG A 127 -10.29 14.51 1.81
CA ARG A 127 -9.83 15.37 0.70
C ARG A 127 -8.37 15.12 0.32
N ASN A 128 -7.59 14.52 1.21
CA ASN A 128 -6.17 14.29 1.02
C ASN A 128 -5.84 12.81 1.21
N ILE A 129 -5.00 12.31 0.32
CA ILE A 129 -4.41 10.97 0.41
C ILE A 129 -2.91 11.13 0.29
N ASP A 130 -2.16 10.54 1.21
CA ASP A 130 -0.72 10.45 1.13
C ASP A 130 -0.23 9.01 1.02
N LEU A 131 1.01 8.86 0.65
CA LEU A 131 1.72 7.59 0.60
C LEU A 131 3.23 7.84 0.61
N SER A 132 3.97 6.82 0.97
CA SER A 132 5.43 6.83 0.86
C SER A 132 5.92 5.92 -0.26
N VAL A 133 6.96 6.35 -0.97
CA VAL A 133 7.61 5.56 -2.01
C VAL A 133 9.13 5.67 -1.92
N TRP A 134 9.82 4.54 -2.07
CA TRP A 134 11.28 4.54 -2.12
C TRP A 134 11.81 5.31 -3.33
N GLN A 135 12.84 6.14 -3.12
CA GLN A 135 13.52 6.87 -4.18
C GLN A 135 14.03 5.95 -5.29
N GLY A 136 14.46 4.74 -4.95
CA GLY A 136 14.94 3.72 -5.89
C GLY A 136 13.83 2.96 -6.62
N ASN A 137 12.55 3.30 -6.44
CA ASN A 137 11.42 2.62 -7.10
C ASN A 137 10.74 3.51 -8.16
N PRO A 138 11.38 3.72 -9.34
CA PRO A 138 10.86 4.61 -10.38
C PRO A 138 9.54 4.13 -10.97
N ARG A 139 9.27 2.84 -10.90
CA ARG A 139 8.02 2.26 -11.40
C ARG A 139 6.83 2.72 -10.57
N ALA A 140 6.92 2.62 -9.25
CA ALA A 140 5.86 3.10 -8.36
C ALA A 140 5.71 4.62 -8.46
N GLN A 141 6.81 5.37 -8.49
CA GLN A 141 6.78 6.82 -8.69
C GLN A 141 6.06 7.22 -9.98
N SER A 142 6.33 6.51 -11.09
CA SER A 142 5.64 6.74 -12.36
C SER A 142 4.14 6.42 -12.29
N LEU A 143 3.75 5.39 -11.55
CA LEU A 143 2.35 5.07 -11.32
C LEU A 143 1.64 6.21 -10.60
N TYR A 144 2.19 6.65 -9.46
CA TYR A 144 1.62 7.71 -8.65
C TYR A 144 1.54 9.03 -9.41
N ALA A 145 2.60 9.43 -10.11
CA ALA A 145 2.61 10.65 -10.92
C ALA A 145 1.53 10.65 -12.01
N ARG A 146 1.29 9.51 -12.69
CA ARG A 146 0.21 9.40 -13.69
C ARG A 146 -1.19 9.54 -13.10
N LEU A 147 -1.36 9.19 -11.82
CA LEU A 147 -2.63 9.34 -11.09
C LEU A 147 -2.76 10.69 -10.38
N GLY A 148 -1.81 11.60 -10.56
CA GLY A 148 -1.87 12.96 -10.04
C GLY A 148 -1.26 13.14 -8.65
N TYR A 149 -0.60 12.12 -8.09
CA TYR A 149 0.17 12.29 -6.86
C TYR A 149 1.42 13.12 -7.13
N ALA A 150 1.70 14.05 -6.25
CA ALA A 150 2.88 14.91 -6.30
C ALA A 150 3.75 14.71 -5.05
N PRO A 151 5.07 14.88 -5.16
CA PRO A 151 5.95 14.84 -4.00
C PRO A 151 5.55 15.90 -2.97
N LEU A 152 5.41 15.49 -1.71
CA LEU A 152 5.09 16.36 -0.59
C LEU A 152 6.32 16.79 0.17
N GLU A 153 7.19 15.82 0.49
CA GLU A 153 8.44 16.05 1.21
C GLU A 153 9.55 15.12 0.73
N ILE A 154 10.79 15.41 1.11
CA ILE A 154 11.94 14.54 0.84
C ILE A 154 12.59 14.17 2.16
N ARG A 155 12.61 12.89 2.48
CA ARG A 155 13.34 12.34 3.63
C ARG A 155 14.77 12.03 3.21
N MET A 156 15.75 12.64 3.88
CA MET A 156 17.17 12.44 3.63
C MET A 156 17.82 11.71 4.81
N TYR A 157 18.91 11.01 4.55
CA TYR A 157 19.69 10.32 5.59
C TYR A 157 21.19 10.53 5.37
N LYS A 158 21.94 10.31 6.43
CA LYS A 158 23.41 10.24 6.43
C LYS A 158 23.83 9.18 7.43
N LEU A 159 24.65 8.23 6.98
CA LEU A 159 25.33 7.32 7.89
C LEU A 159 26.55 8.05 8.48
N LEU A 160 26.73 7.93 9.78
CA LEU A 160 27.92 8.45 10.47
C LEU A 160 28.84 7.27 10.78
N ASP A 161 30.14 7.45 10.55
CA ASP A 161 31.20 6.48 10.86
C ASP A 161 31.35 6.30 12.38
#